data_bc4e8806f1e553588ec2197de8a8489c
#
_entry.id   bc4e8806f1e553588ec2197de8a8489c
#
_cell.length_a   1.000
_cell.length_b   1.000
_cell.length_c   1.000
_cell.angle_alpha   90.00
_cell.angle_beta   90.00
_cell.angle_gamma   90.00
#
_symmetry.space_group_name_H-M   'P 1'
#
loop_
_entity.id
_entity.type
_entity.pdbx_description
1 polymer ?
#
loop_
_entity_poly.entity_id
_entity_poly.type
_entity_poly.pdbx_seq_one_letter_code
_entity_poly.pdbx_strand_id
1 'polypeptide(L)'
;LGDVYKRQVLGSNAWVAVAQRLLSILPSYPGIDWAQCTAGHWQRGRWSSTIVGFNDTQSVSLDDLLHIDTQKAALLTNTRQLLAGLPANNALLWGARGTGKSSLVHGVLAAHADEGLRLVEVGKDALVDMPQVIEALADQPYHFIVFCDDLSFEEDDASYKSLKSALEGSVLARTKNVVIYATSNRRHLLAEKRSDNAGSALVDGELHHGEAVEEKISLSDRFGLWLSFYPVRQEEYLDMVRRAVEKLVKQLASAQGPGDDFTPESYRQEALRWALGRGVRNGRSAEHFARHWVGQQLLKQQNP
;
A
#
# COMPACT_ATOMS: atom_id res chain seq x y z
N LEU A 1 -23.81 -5.03 -53.41
CA LEU A 1 -22.69 -4.04 -53.36
C LEU A 1 -21.95 -4.09 -52.00
N GLY A 2 -22.62 -4.32 -50.87
CA GLY A 2 -22.00 -4.36 -49.55
C GLY A 2 -21.03 -5.52 -49.30
N ASP A 3 -21.26 -6.70 -49.86
CA ASP A 3 -20.45 -7.89 -49.66
C ASP A 3 -19.16 -7.92 -50.50
N VAL A 4 -19.16 -7.26 -51.67
CA VAL A 4 -18.00 -7.14 -52.54
C VAL A 4 -16.99 -6.18 -51.92
N TYR A 5 -17.44 -5.08 -51.31
CA TYR A 5 -16.57 -4.15 -50.59
C TYR A 5 -15.96 -4.78 -49.34
N LYS A 6 -16.71 -5.58 -48.58
CA LYS A 6 -16.17 -6.30 -47.40
C LYS A 6 -15.08 -7.30 -47.79
N ARG A 7 -15.24 -8.04 -48.91
CA ARG A 7 -14.22 -8.98 -49.37
C ARG A 7 -12.96 -8.30 -49.95
N GLN A 8 -13.10 -7.15 -50.63
CA GLN A 8 -11.95 -6.38 -51.09
C GLN A 8 -11.16 -5.73 -49.94
N VAL A 9 -11.86 -5.31 -48.90
CA VAL A 9 -11.25 -4.72 -47.73
C VAL A 9 -10.52 -5.78 -46.87
N LEU A 10 -11.05 -6.99 -46.75
CA LEU A 10 -10.43 -8.08 -46.01
C LEU A 10 -9.30 -8.80 -46.71
N GLY A 11 -9.17 -8.64 -48.04
CA GLY A 11 -8.14 -9.30 -48.87
C GLY A 11 -6.92 -8.43 -49.25
N SER A 12 -6.87 -7.18 -48.86
CA SER A 12 -5.77 -6.29 -49.25
C SER A 12 -4.69 -6.24 -48.18
N ASN A 13 -3.42 -6.41 -48.61
CA ASN A 13 -2.23 -6.14 -47.78
C ASN A 13 -2.19 -4.72 -47.18
N ALA A 14 -3.08 -3.83 -47.64
CA ALA A 14 -3.25 -2.49 -47.11
C ALA A 14 -3.62 -2.48 -45.60
N TRP A 15 -4.40 -3.46 -45.09
CA TRP A 15 -4.73 -3.55 -43.67
C TRP A 15 -3.54 -3.95 -42.83
N VAL A 16 -2.65 -4.78 -43.34
CA VAL A 16 -1.38 -5.13 -42.67
C VAL A 16 -0.51 -3.88 -42.52
N ALA A 17 -0.40 -3.10 -43.60
CA ALA A 17 0.36 -1.83 -43.56
C ALA A 17 -0.28 -0.79 -42.63
N VAL A 18 -1.62 -0.68 -42.60
CA VAL A 18 -2.35 0.19 -41.68
C VAL A 18 -2.19 -0.29 -40.23
N ALA A 19 -2.30 -1.60 -39.96
CA ALA A 19 -2.08 -2.17 -38.64
C ALA A 19 -0.64 -1.96 -38.15
N GLN A 20 0.37 -2.19 -39.03
CA GLN A 20 1.78 -1.93 -38.72
C GLN A 20 2.02 -0.44 -38.41
N ARG A 21 1.40 0.46 -39.18
CA ARG A 21 1.51 1.89 -38.95
C ARG A 21 0.78 2.35 -37.68
N LEU A 22 -0.37 1.77 -37.38
CA LEU A 22 -1.07 1.99 -36.10
C LEU A 22 -0.24 1.46 -34.93
N LEU A 23 0.33 0.27 -35.04
CA LEU A 23 1.21 -0.31 -34.03
C LEU A 23 2.48 0.52 -33.80
N SER A 24 3.01 1.19 -34.84
CA SER A 24 4.16 2.08 -34.69
C SER A 24 3.85 3.44 -34.10
N ILE A 25 2.58 3.85 -34.08
CA ILE A 25 2.11 5.13 -33.51
C ILE A 25 1.52 4.92 -32.12
N LEU A 26 1.00 3.71 -31.86
CA LEU A 26 0.54 3.36 -30.50
C LEU A 26 1.76 3.33 -29.58
N PRO A 27 1.68 3.97 -28.41
CA PRO A 27 2.74 3.85 -27.44
C PRO A 27 2.91 2.37 -27.11
N SER A 28 4.03 1.80 -27.55
CA SER A 28 4.48 0.49 -27.11
C SER A 28 4.91 0.67 -25.65
N TYR A 29 4.07 0.31 -24.70
CA TYR A 29 4.52 0.14 -23.34
C TYR A 29 5.23 -1.23 -23.30
N PRO A 30 6.57 -1.26 -23.21
CA PRO A 30 7.25 -2.52 -22.96
C PRO A 30 6.67 -3.06 -21.64
N GLY A 31 6.30 -4.33 -21.63
CA GLY A 31 5.86 -5.00 -20.40
C GLY A 31 6.92 -4.81 -19.32
N ILE A 32 6.51 -4.71 -18.08
CA ILE A 32 7.44 -4.57 -16.95
C ILE A 32 8.39 -5.77 -16.90
N ASP A 33 9.69 -5.49 -16.80
CA ASP A 33 10.70 -6.52 -16.53
C ASP A 33 10.82 -6.74 -15.01
N TRP A 34 10.11 -7.74 -14.52
CA TRP A 34 10.11 -8.09 -13.10
C TRP A 34 11.46 -8.62 -12.59
N ALA A 35 12.39 -8.95 -13.46
CA ALA A 35 13.75 -9.29 -13.05
C ALA A 35 14.54 -8.05 -12.61
N GLN A 36 14.21 -6.89 -13.18
CA GLN A 36 14.89 -5.62 -12.86
C GLN A 36 14.07 -4.74 -11.92
N CYS A 37 12.75 -4.92 -11.85
CA CYS A 37 11.86 -4.12 -11.02
C CYS A 37 11.25 -4.97 -9.91
N THR A 38 11.31 -4.49 -8.67
CA THR A 38 10.65 -5.13 -7.53
C THR A 38 9.24 -4.61 -7.31
N ALA A 39 8.93 -3.43 -7.81
CA ALA A 39 7.61 -2.80 -7.68
C ALA A 39 7.15 -2.18 -9.01
N GLY A 40 5.86 -1.97 -9.13
CA GLY A 40 5.22 -1.26 -10.22
C GLY A 40 3.93 -0.62 -9.77
N HIS A 41 3.42 0.32 -10.54
CA HIS A 41 2.10 0.89 -10.32
C HIS A 41 1.22 0.67 -11.54
N TRP A 42 -0.07 0.44 -11.32
CA TRP A 42 -1.06 0.33 -12.37
C TRP A 42 -1.38 1.71 -12.92
N GLN A 43 -1.14 1.89 -14.20
CA GLN A 43 -1.41 3.13 -14.91
C GLN A 43 -2.50 2.93 -15.95
N ARG A 44 -3.57 3.71 -15.82
CA ARG A 44 -4.64 3.77 -16.80
C ARG A 44 -4.22 4.63 -17.97
N GLY A 45 -4.14 4.03 -19.15
CA GLY A 45 -3.88 4.73 -20.40
C GLY A 45 -5.17 5.02 -21.16
N ARG A 46 -5.09 5.93 -22.13
CA ARG A 46 -6.26 6.26 -22.98
C ARG A 46 -6.71 5.07 -23.84
N TRP A 47 -5.79 4.20 -24.22
CA TRP A 47 -6.03 3.09 -25.14
C TRP A 47 -5.77 1.71 -24.52
N SER A 48 -4.92 1.64 -23.54
CA SER A 48 -4.62 0.42 -22.77
C SER A 48 -4.09 0.79 -21.40
N SER A 49 -4.41 -0.02 -20.40
CA SER A 49 -3.81 0.09 -19.08
C SER A 49 -2.57 -0.80 -19.01
N THR A 50 -1.59 -0.44 -18.19
CA THR A 50 -0.33 -1.18 -18.06
C THR A 50 0.25 -1.03 -16.67
N ILE A 51 1.18 -1.92 -16.31
CA ILE A 51 1.99 -1.79 -15.10
C ILE A 51 3.29 -1.09 -15.47
N VAL A 52 3.56 0.05 -14.84
CA VAL A 52 4.83 0.79 -15.00
C VAL A 52 5.72 0.45 -13.81
N GLY A 53 6.86 -0.18 -14.12
CA GLY A 53 7.83 -0.61 -13.11
C GLY A 53 8.62 0.54 -12.52
N PHE A 54 8.94 0.41 -11.25
CA PHE A 54 9.92 1.24 -10.57
C PHE A 54 10.72 0.40 -9.57
N ASN A 55 11.91 0.85 -9.24
CA ASN A 55 12.63 0.28 -8.11
C ASN A 55 12.20 1.02 -6.86
N ASP A 56 11.67 0.30 -5.89
CA ASP A 56 11.35 0.89 -4.59
C ASP A 56 12.64 1.30 -3.89
N THR A 57 12.98 2.58 -4.03
CA THR A 57 14.17 3.18 -3.39
C THR A 57 13.93 3.48 -1.90
N GLN A 58 12.69 3.40 -1.43
CA GLN A 58 12.36 3.53 -0.03
C GLN A 58 12.54 2.17 0.67
N SER A 59 13.78 1.70 0.81
CA SER A 59 14.08 0.51 1.60
C SER A 59 13.74 0.76 3.07
N VAL A 60 12.48 0.55 3.44
CA VAL A 60 12.05 0.55 4.83
C VAL A 60 12.52 -0.75 5.45
N SER A 61 13.48 -0.67 6.38
CA SER A 61 13.84 -1.84 7.18
C SER A 61 12.70 -2.17 8.15
N LEU A 62 12.34 -3.46 8.23
CA LEU A 62 11.38 -3.94 9.23
C LEU A 62 11.86 -3.66 10.68
N ASP A 63 13.17 -3.55 10.89
CA ASP A 63 13.76 -3.23 12.19
C ASP A 63 13.52 -1.77 12.60
N ASP A 64 13.24 -0.88 11.65
CA ASP A 64 12.92 0.51 11.92
C ASP A 64 11.45 0.72 12.32
N LEU A 65 10.61 -0.30 12.15
CA LEU A 65 9.19 -0.27 12.49
C LEU A 65 9.00 -0.78 13.92
N LEU A 66 8.99 0.13 14.88
CA LEU A 66 8.90 -0.18 16.31
C LEU A 66 7.46 -0.32 16.79
N HIS A 67 7.25 -1.12 17.83
CA HIS A 67 5.97 -1.28 18.55
C HIS A 67 4.82 -1.84 17.72
N ILE A 68 5.13 -2.56 16.64
CA ILE A 68 4.16 -3.29 15.78
C ILE A 68 4.59 -4.73 15.53
N ASP A 69 5.23 -5.39 16.50
CA ASP A 69 5.83 -6.71 16.31
C ASP A 69 4.80 -7.81 16.00
N THR A 70 3.62 -7.74 16.63
CA THR A 70 2.51 -8.66 16.33
C THR A 70 2.05 -8.53 14.89
N GLN A 71 1.87 -7.30 14.41
CA GLN A 71 1.46 -7.01 13.04
C GLN A 71 2.54 -7.44 12.04
N LYS A 72 3.82 -7.16 12.35
CA LYS A 72 4.97 -7.64 11.55
C LYS A 72 4.97 -9.16 11.42
N ALA A 73 4.89 -9.87 12.54
CA ALA A 73 4.93 -11.33 12.56
C ALA A 73 3.76 -11.94 11.75
N ALA A 74 2.55 -11.40 11.92
CA ALA A 74 1.37 -11.89 11.21
C ALA A 74 1.47 -11.66 9.70
N LEU A 75 1.87 -10.45 9.25
CA LEU A 75 1.98 -10.14 7.82
C LEU A 75 3.12 -10.91 7.16
N LEU A 76 4.27 -11.04 7.84
CA LEU A 76 5.40 -11.86 7.36
C LEU A 76 5.01 -13.32 7.21
N THR A 77 4.29 -13.89 8.18
CA THR A 77 3.82 -15.28 8.10
C THR A 77 2.91 -15.49 6.90
N ASN A 78 1.93 -14.59 6.70
CA ASN A 78 1.01 -14.65 5.57
C ASN A 78 1.74 -14.50 4.22
N THR A 79 2.75 -13.62 4.14
CA THR A 79 3.55 -13.45 2.92
C THR A 79 4.43 -14.66 2.64
N ARG A 80 5.01 -15.29 3.67
CA ARG A 80 5.78 -16.53 3.50
C ARG A 80 4.91 -17.70 3.04
N GLN A 81 3.65 -17.75 3.48
CA GLN A 81 2.69 -18.72 2.94
C GLN A 81 2.50 -18.52 1.43
N LEU A 82 2.31 -17.28 0.98
CA LEU A 82 2.22 -16.96 -0.45
C LEU A 82 3.46 -17.44 -1.21
N LEU A 83 4.66 -17.07 -0.74
CA LEU A 83 5.94 -17.42 -1.36
C LEU A 83 6.17 -18.95 -1.42
N ALA A 84 5.67 -19.68 -0.45
CA ALA A 84 5.70 -21.14 -0.41
C ALA A 84 4.60 -21.80 -1.27
N GLY A 85 3.77 -21.04 -1.98
CA GLY A 85 2.63 -21.54 -2.76
C GLY A 85 1.51 -22.13 -1.90
N LEU A 86 1.48 -21.79 -0.61
CA LEU A 86 0.46 -22.19 0.35
C LEU A 86 -0.71 -21.17 0.35
N PRO A 87 -1.88 -21.54 0.86
CA PRO A 87 -2.99 -20.61 1.02
C PRO A 87 -2.59 -19.39 1.85
N ALA A 88 -2.75 -18.19 1.30
CA ALA A 88 -2.51 -16.92 1.96
C ALA A 88 -3.76 -16.05 1.88
N ASN A 89 -3.96 -15.18 2.87
CA ASN A 89 -5.12 -14.32 2.97
C ASN A 89 -4.84 -12.92 2.37
N ASN A 90 -5.87 -12.29 1.86
CA ASN A 90 -5.86 -10.83 1.67
C ASN A 90 -5.81 -10.16 3.04
N ALA A 91 -5.06 -9.05 3.16
CA ALA A 91 -4.83 -8.38 4.43
C ALA A 91 -5.34 -6.94 4.42
N LEU A 92 -6.03 -6.56 5.49
CA LEU A 92 -6.44 -5.18 5.78
C LEU A 92 -5.68 -4.66 7.00
N LEU A 93 -4.84 -3.65 6.76
CA LEU A 93 -4.11 -2.92 7.79
C LEU A 93 -4.87 -1.63 8.09
N TRP A 94 -5.50 -1.52 9.26
CA TRP A 94 -6.34 -0.39 9.58
C TRP A 94 -5.92 0.31 10.88
N GLY A 95 -6.24 1.60 10.99
CA GLY A 95 -5.98 2.37 12.22
C GLY A 95 -5.33 3.73 11.98
N ALA A 96 -4.76 4.32 13.03
CA ALA A 96 -4.29 5.70 13.03
C ALA A 96 -3.26 6.01 11.92
N ARG A 97 -3.27 7.25 11.44
CA ARG A 97 -2.32 7.71 10.43
C ARG A 97 -0.89 7.76 10.98
N GLY A 98 0.08 7.39 10.15
CA GLY A 98 1.51 7.49 10.48
C GLY A 98 2.00 6.41 11.46
N THR A 99 1.23 5.33 11.67
CA THR A 99 1.59 4.20 12.55
C THR A 99 2.39 3.09 11.84
N GLY A 100 2.78 3.30 10.58
CA GLY A 100 3.66 2.36 9.86
C GLY A 100 2.92 1.33 8.99
N LYS A 101 1.61 1.47 8.73
CA LYS A 101 0.84 0.51 7.90
C LYS A 101 1.46 0.30 6.51
N SER A 102 1.54 1.35 5.71
CA SER A 102 2.12 1.28 4.35
C SER A 102 3.61 0.92 4.41
N SER A 103 4.35 1.48 5.38
CA SER A 103 5.77 1.16 5.59
C SER A 103 5.99 -0.33 5.91
N LEU A 104 5.05 -1.00 6.58
CA LEU A 104 5.14 -2.44 6.84
C LEU A 104 5.02 -3.24 5.55
N VAL A 105 4.13 -2.87 4.63
CA VAL A 105 3.99 -3.55 3.33
C VAL A 105 5.26 -3.41 2.50
N HIS A 106 5.82 -2.19 2.41
CA HIS A 106 7.09 -1.95 1.72
C HIS A 106 8.28 -2.65 2.40
N GLY A 107 8.29 -2.72 3.73
CA GLY A 107 9.30 -3.47 4.48
C GLY A 107 9.24 -4.97 4.22
N VAL A 108 8.04 -5.53 4.07
CA VAL A 108 7.85 -6.94 3.69
C VAL A 108 8.32 -7.19 2.26
N LEU A 109 8.04 -6.28 1.32
CA LEU A 109 8.58 -6.36 -0.04
C LEU A 109 10.10 -6.37 -0.01
N ALA A 110 10.73 -5.41 0.67
CA ALA A 110 12.19 -5.30 0.76
C ALA A 110 12.84 -6.56 1.36
N ALA A 111 12.18 -7.18 2.35
CA ALA A 111 12.68 -8.38 3.01
C ALA A 111 12.62 -9.65 2.14
N HIS A 112 11.71 -9.72 1.15
CA HIS A 112 11.47 -10.91 0.35
C HIS A 112 11.59 -10.71 -1.17
N ALA A 113 12.08 -9.54 -1.63
CA ALA A 113 12.24 -9.24 -3.06
C ALA A 113 13.16 -10.26 -3.75
N ASP A 114 14.23 -10.69 -3.08
CA ASP A 114 15.19 -11.70 -3.58
C ASP A 114 14.57 -13.11 -3.63
N GLU A 115 13.51 -13.35 -2.86
CA GLU A 115 12.73 -14.59 -2.87
C GLU A 115 11.62 -14.60 -3.95
N GLY A 116 11.60 -13.58 -4.81
CA GLY A 116 10.63 -13.48 -5.90
C GLY A 116 9.33 -12.76 -5.54
N LEU A 117 9.27 -12.02 -4.42
CA LEU A 117 8.15 -11.14 -4.11
C LEU A 117 8.20 -9.87 -4.97
N ARG A 118 7.05 -9.46 -5.46
CA ARG A 118 6.85 -8.22 -6.22
C ARG A 118 5.63 -7.48 -5.69
N LEU A 119 5.58 -6.17 -5.92
CA LEU A 119 4.47 -5.34 -5.47
C LEU A 119 3.90 -4.53 -6.63
N VAL A 120 2.57 -4.47 -6.73
CA VAL A 120 1.86 -3.60 -7.68
C VAL A 120 0.96 -2.67 -6.90
N GLU A 121 1.27 -1.37 -6.97
CA GLU A 121 0.41 -0.35 -6.39
C GLU A 121 -0.77 -0.06 -7.30
N VAL A 122 -1.97 -0.03 -6.71
CA VAL A 122 -3.21 0.30 -7.40
C VAL A 122 -3.87 1.47 -6.69
N GLY A 123 -3.94 2.61 -7.37
CA GLY A 123 -4.62 3.79 -6.87
C GLY A 123 -6.13 3.58 -6.72
N LYS A 124 -6.75 4.33 -5.84
CA LYS A 124 -8.20 4.23 -5.57
C LYS A 124 -9.06 4.38 -6.85
N ASP A 125 -8.71 5.29 -7.74
CA ASP A 125 -9.37 5.54 -9.02
C ASP A 125 -9.24 4.37 -10.00
N ALA A 126 -8.22 3.53 -9.84
CA ALA A 126 -7.94 2.38 -10.67
C ALA A 126 -8.47 1.05 -10.10
N LEU A 127 -9.11 1.04 -8.94
CA LEU A 127 -9.67 -0.18 -8.33
C LEU A 127 -10.72 -0.88 -9.20
N VAL A 128 -11.38 -0.15 -10.10
CA VAL A 128 -12.32 -0.72 -11.08
C VAL A 128 -11.64 -1.66 -12.08
N ASP A 129 -10.33 -1.52 -12.25
CA ASP A 129 -9.52 -2.37 -13.14
C ASP A 129 -8.91 -3.58 -12.39
N MET A 130 -9.25 -3.81 -11.13
CA MET A 130 -8.68 -4.87 -10.30
C MET A 130 -8.70 -6.27 -10.98
N PRO A 131 -9.77 -6.69 -11.67
CA PRO A 131 -9.75 -7.95 -12.40
C PRO A 131 -8.66 -8.00 -13.46
N GLN A 132 -8.44 -6.91 -14.20
CA GLN A 132 -7.39 -6.80 -15.23
C GLN A 132 -5.98 -6.81 -14.63
N VAL A 133 -5.80 -6.15 -13.47
CA VAL A 133 -4.54 -6.19 -12.72
C VAL A 133 -4.20 -7.62 -12.34
N ILE A 134 -5.15 -8.35 -11.75
CA ILE A 134 -4.94 -9.72 -11.30
C ILE A 134 -4.64 -10.64 -12.49
N GLU A 135 -5.38 -10.50 -13.60
CA GLU A 135 -5.17 -11.28 -14.82
C GLU A 135 -3.77 -11.05 -15.41
N ALA A 136 -3.30 -9.80 -15.42
CA ALA A 136 -1.96 -9.47 -15.91
C ALA A 136 -0.82 -10.07 -15.07
N LEU A 137 -1.08 -10.43 -13.80
CA LEU A 137 -0.12 -11.01 -12.88
C LEU A 137 -0.20 -12.53 -12.76
N ALA A 138 -1.32 -13.13 -13.15
CA ALA A 138 -1.65 -14.54 -12.91
C ALA A 138 -0.59 -15.52 -13.47
N ASP A 139 -0.09 -15.26 -14.67
CA ASP A 139 0.83 -16.16 -15.38
C ASP A 139 2.32 -15.76 -15.21
N GLN A 140 2.61 -14.80 -14.34
CA GLN A 140 3.97 -14.38 -14.08
C GLN A 140 4.69 -15.35 -13.12
N PRO A 141 6.01 -15.57 -13.29
CA PRO A 141 6.78 -16.49 -12.45
C PRO A 141 7.20 -15.89 -11.10
N TYR A 142 6.44 -14.92 -10.60
CA TYR A 142 6.68 -14.20 -9.35
C TYR A 142 5.45 -14.25 -8.48
N HIS A 143 5.62 -13.91 -7.19
CA HIS A 143 4.53 -13.74 -6.25
C HIS A 143 4.25 -12.24 -6.05
N PHE A 144 2.96 -11.87 -6.02
CA PHE A 144 2.56 -10.48 -6.06
C PHE A 144 1.73 -10.06 -4.86
N ILE A 145 2.09 -8.92 -4.29
CA ILE A 145 1.21 -8.14 -3.43
C ILE A 145 0.60 -7.05 -4.32
N VAL A 146 -0.71 -7.08 -4.52
CA VAL A 146 -1.46 -5.94 -5.06
C VAL A 146 -1.77 -5.02 -3.90
N PHE A 147 -1.14 -3.85 -3.89
CA PHE A 147 -1.18 -2.93 -2.77
C PHE A 147 -2.13 -1.76 -3.03
N CYS A 148 -3.12 -1.59 -2.13
CA CYS A 148 -4.10 -0.52 -2.17
C CYS A 148 -3.93 0.36 -0.94
N ASP A 149 -3.26 1.51 -1.08
CA ASP A 149 -2.98 2.41 0.05
C ASP A 149 -4.12 3.39 0.33
N ASP A 150 -4.32 3.70 1.62
CA ASP A 150 -5.29 4.68 2.17
C ASP A 150 -6.72 4.52 1.64
N LEU A 151 -7.24 3.29 1.62
CA LEU A 151 -8.59 3.02 1.17
C LEU A 151 -9.63 3.67 2.10
N SER A 152 -10.52 4.42 1.47
CA SER A 152 -11.73 4.97 2.09
C SER A 152 -12.77 5.18 1.01
N PHE A 153 -13.98 4.70 1.22
CA PHE A 153 -15.06 4.78 0.25
C PHE A 153 -16.24 5.61 0.77
N GLU A 154 -16.98 6.17 -0.15
CA GLU A 154 -18.31 6.72 0.08
C GLU A 154 -19.37 5.69 -0.39
N GLU A 155 -20.63 5.87 0.00
CA GLU A 155 -21.67 4.86 -0.19
C GLU A 155 -21.90 4.43 -1.65
N ASP A 156 -21.73 5.34 -2.61
CA ASP A 156 -21.96 5.07 -4.05
C ASP A 156 -20.68 4.89 -4.86
N ASP A 157 -19.55 4.64 -4.20
CA ASP A 157 -18.25 4.55 -4.90
C ASP A 157 -18.17 3.26 -5.74
N ALA A 158 -18.08 3.40 -7.07
CA ALA A 158 -17.94 2.27 -7.98
C ALA A 158 -16.70 1.42 -7.68
N SER A 159 -15.64 2.05 -7.14
CA SER A 159 -14.39 1.38 -6.74
C SER A 159 -14.63 0.40 -5.60
N TYR A 160 -15.57 0.70 -4.68
CA TYR A 160 -15.98 -0.21 -3.62
C TYR A 160 -16.56 -1.52 -4.19
N LYS A 161 -17.51 -1.42 -5.12
CA LYS A 161 -18.16 -2.59 -5.75
C LYS A 161 -17.16 -3.45 -6.52
N SER A 162 -16.22 -2.80 -7.20
CA SER A 162 -15.18 -3.50 -7.96
C SER A 162 -14.19 -4.24 -7.05
N LEU A 163 -13.74 -3.61 -5.97
CA LEU A 163 -12.87 -4.28 -4.99
C LEU A 163 -13.60 -5.43 -4.30
N LYS A 164 -14.88 -5.24 -3.93
CA LYS A 164 -15.72 -6.29 -3.36
C LYS A 164 -15.80 -7.49 -4.29
N SER A 165 -16.13 -7.26 -5.57
CA SER A 165 -16.21 -8.30 -6.60
C SER A 165 -14.86 -9.00 -6.81
N ALA A 166 -13.75 -8.28 -6.78
CA ALA A 166 -12.42 -8.87 -6.92
C ALA A 166 -12.06 -9.78 -5.74
N LEU A 167 -12.40 -9.38 -4.50
CA LEU A 167 -12.15 -10.17 -3.30
C LEU A 167 -13.05 -11.42 -3.19
N GLU A 168 -14.28 -11.36 -3.72
CA GLU A 168 -15.24 -12.49 -3.77
C GLU A 168 -15.03 -13.40 -4.97
N GLY A 169 -14.42 -12.86 -6.02
CA GLY A 169 -14.55 -13.38 -7.37
C GLY A 169 -13.66 -14.56 -7.68
N SER A 170 -14.12 -15.28 -8.69
CA SER A 170 -13.44 -16.41 -9.32
C SER A 170 -12.05 -16.05 -9.91
N VAL A 171 -11.74 -14.77 -10.09
CA VAL A 171 -10.45 -14.31 -10.65
C VAL A 171 -9.32 -14.52 -9.64
N LEU A 172 -9.48 -14.05 -8.38
CA LEU A 172 -8.51 -14.32 -7.31
C LEU A 172 -8.44 -15.82 -6.95
N ALA A 173 -9.56 -16.51 -6.96
CA ALA A 173 -9.60 -17.96 -6.67
C ALA A 173 -8.80 -18.79 -7.68
N ARG A 174 -8.54 -18.27 -8.88
CA ARG A 174 -7.75 -18.93 -9.92
C ARG A 174 -6.25 -18.61 -9.83
N THR A 175 -5.87 -17.54 -9.12
CA THR A 175 -4.49 -17.11 -9.00
C THR A 175 -3.90 -17.56 -7.66
N LYS A 176 -2.82 -18.33 -7.71
CA LYS A 176 -2.12 -18.82 -6.50
C LYS A 176 -0.95 -17.93 -6.09
N ASN A 177 -0.61 -16.96 -6.93
CA ASN A 177 0.56 -16.11 -6.81
C ASN A 177 0.24 -14.65 -6.48
N VAL A 178 -1.04 -14.30 -6.20
CA VAL A 178 -1.47 -12.92 -5.94
C VAL A 178 -2.26 -12.83 -4.65
N VAL A 179 -1.92 -11.84 -3.80
CA VAL A 179 -2.72 -11.42 -2.64
C VAL A 179 -2.95 -9.91 -2.68
N ILE A 180 -4.05 -9.45 -2.09
CA ILE A 180 -4.36 -8.03 -1.97
C ILE A 180 -4.06 -7.58 -0.55
N TYR A 181 -3.17 -6.58 -0.40
CA TYR A 181 -2.93 -5.89 0.87
C TYR A 181 -3.48 -4.48 0.77
N ALA A 182 -4.31 -4.10 1.71
CA ALA A 182 -4.92 -2.79 1.75
C ALA A 182 -4.62 -2.08 3.06
N THR A 183 -4.47 -0.76 3.00
CA THR A 183 -4.42 0.06 4.22
C THR A 183 -5.65 0.96 4.31
N SER A 184 -6.06 1.27 5.53
CA SER A 184 -7.12 2.24 5.78
C SER A 184 -6.89 2.99 7.09
N ASN A 185 -7.35 4.22 7.15
CA ASN A 185 -7.40 4.97 8.40
C ASN A 185 -8.70 4.71 9.17
N ARG A 186 -9.59 3.88 8.64
CA ARG A 186 -10.89 3.49 9.21
C ARG A 186 -10.94 1.98 9.38
N ARG A 187 -11.63 1.53 10.43
CA ARG A 187 -11.84 0.09 10.68
C ARG A 187 -12.72 -0.53 9.59
N HIS A 188 -13.82 0.13 9.30
CA HIS A 188 -14.71 -0.23 8.20
C HIS A 188 -14.43 0.74 7.05
N LEU A 189 -14.10 0.24 5.90
CA LEU A 189 -13.61 1.01 4.75
C LEU A 189 -14.56 2.13 4.28
N LEU A 190 -15.84 2.08 4.67
CA LEU A 190 -16.86 3.09 4.40
C LEU A 190 -16.97 4.12 5.53
N ALA A 191 -17.41 5.33 5.20
CA ALA A 191 -17.65 6.39 6.17
C ALA A 191 -18.85 6.04 7.07
N GLU A 192 -18.66 6.08 8.38
CA GLU A 192 -19.77 5.99 9.35
C GLU A 192 -20.48 7.35 9.40
N LYS A 193 -21.77 7.38 9.09
CA LYS A 193 -22.62 8.55 9.31
C LYS A 193 -23.30 8.42 10.66
N ARG A 194 -23.54 9.55 11.35
CA ARG A 194 -24.33 9.57 12.60
C ARG A 194 -25.74 9.03 12.43
N SER A 195 -26.30 9.08 11.20
CA SER A 195 -27.60 8.52 10.86
C SER A 195 -27.63 6.99 10.84
N ASP A 196 -26.49 6.32 10.65
CA ASP A 196 -26.42 4.86 10.54
C ASP A 196 -26.73 4.15 11.85
N ASN A 197 -26.43 4.82 13.00
CA ASN A 197 -26.79 4.33 14.30
C ASN A 197 -28.28 4.52 14.66
N ALA A 198 -29.02 5.33 13.92
CA ALA A 198 -30.45 5.55 14.16
C ALA A 198 -31.34 4.41 13.63
N GLY A 199 -30.80 3.56 12.77
CA GLY A 199 -31.49 2.38 12.22
C GLY A 199 -31.19 1.07 12.93
N SER A 200 -30.34 1.09 13.95
CA SER A 200 -30.03 -0.11 14.75
C SER A 200 -31.17 -0.39 15.74
N ALA A 201 -31.88 -1.48 15.57
CA ALA A 201 -32.93 -1.93 16.47
C ALA A 201 -32.54 -3.23 17.16
N LEU A 202 -32.84 -3.36 18.46
CA LEU A 202 -32.79 -4.62 19.19
C LEU A 202 -34.07 -5.40 18.85
N VAL A 203 -33.95 -6.46 18.08
CA VAL A 203 -35.02 -7.42 17.83
C VAL A 203 -34.59 -8.75 18.43
N ASP A 204 -35.40 -9.31 19.31
CA ASP A 204 -35.15 -10.59 20.02
C ASP A 204 -33.81 -10.70 20.77
N GLY A 205 -33.24 -9.56 21.23
CA GLY A 205 -31.96 -9.52 21.95
C GLY A 205 -30.73 -9.51 21.07
N GLU A 206 -30.86 -9.52 19.75
CA GLU A 206 -29.78 -9.35 18.80
C GLU A 206 -29.80 -7.94 18.19
N LEU A 207 -28.61 -7.37 18.00
CA LEU A 207 -28.45 -6.05 17.41
C LEU A 207 -28.51 -6.20 15.88
N HIS A 208 -29.67 -5.90 15.28
CA HIS A 208 -29.78 -5.79 13.83
C HIS A 208 -29.23 -4.44 13.38
N HIS A 209 -28.10 -4.47 12.69
CA HIS A 209 -27.57 -3.31 12.01
C HIS A 209 -28.45 -3.00 10.78
N GLY A 210 -28.71 -1.73 10.50
CA GLY A 210 -29.39 -1.34 9.27
C GLY A 210 -28.60 -1.82 8.03
N GLU A 211 -29.30 -2.08 6.91
CA GLU A 211 -28.70 -2.60 5.67
C GLU A 211 -27.42 -1.86 5.23
N ALA A 212 -27.35 -0.55 5.44
CA ALA A 212 -26.17 0.27 5.15
C ALA A 212 -24.96 -0.09 6.02
N VAL A 213 -25.15 -0.54 7.26
CA VAL A 213 -24.08 -0.98 8.16
C VAL A 213 -23.63 -2.38 7.79
N GLU A 214 -24.53 -3.28 7.45
CA GLU A 214 -24.20 -4.63 6.99
C GLU A 214 -23.39 -4.59 5.68
N GLU A 215 -23.74 -3.70 4.76
CA GLU A 215 -22.98 -3.50 3.52
C GLU A 215 -21.57 -2.95 3.80
N LYS A 216 -21.41 -2.06 4.79
CA LYS A 216 -20.12 -1.50 5.22
C LYS A 216 -19.19 -2.54 5.84
N ILE A 217 -19.73 -3.44 6.63
CA ILE A 217 -18.98 -4.55 7.23
C ILE A 217 -18.56 -5.56 6.16
N SER A 218 -19.43 -5.81 5.18
CA SER A 218 -19.31 -6.84 4.15
C SER A 218 -18.00 -6.81 3.33
N LEU A 219 -17.44 -5.64 3.00
CA LEU A 219 -16.15 -5.59 2.27
C LEU A 219 -14.97 -5.91 3.18
N SER A 220 -14.99 -5.37 4.39
CA SER A 220 -13.90 -5.59 5.35
C SER A 220 -13.77 -7.07 5.70
N ASP A 221 -14.88 -7.76 5.89
CA ASP A 221 -14.93 -9.20 6.25
C ASP A 221 -14.33 -10.13 5.18
N ARG A 222 -14.14 -9.63 3.95
CA ARG A 222 -13.48 -10.40 2.88
C ARG A 222 -11.97 -10.42 2.97
N PHE A 223 -11.40 -9.59 3.82
CA PHE A 223 -10.00 -9.70 4.16
C PHE A 223 -9.84 -10.74 5.27
N GLY A 224 -9.18 -11.85 4.98
CA GLY A 224 -8.99 -12.93 5.96
C GLY A 224 -7.99 -12.57 7.07
N LEU A 225 -7.15 -11.54 6.87
CA LEU A 225 -6.19 -11.06 7.87
C LEU A 225 -6.45 -9.57 8.19
N TRP A 226 -6.76 -9.29 9.46
CA TRP A 226 -6.99 -7.94 9.95
C TRP A 226 -5.93 -7.53 10.93
N LEU A 227 -5.24 -6.43 10.63
CA LEU A 227 -4.17 -5.90 11.46
C LEU A 227 -4.51 -4.48 11.93
N SER A 228 -4.68 -4.32 13.22
CA SER A 228 -5.03 -3.04 13.84
C SER A 228 -3.78 -2.26 14.26
N PHE A 229 -3.78 -0.94 13.99
CA PHE A 229 -2.70 -0.03 14.34
C PHE A 229 -3.24 1.11 15.22
N TYR A 230 -2.81 1.13 16.44
CA TYR A 230 -3.25 2.12 17.43
C TYR A 230 -2.26 3.28 17.57
N PRO A 231 -2.71 4.46 18.02
CA PRO A 231 -1.82 5.55 18.39
C PRO A 231 -0.80 5.10 19.43
N VAL A 232 0.44 5.50 19.24
CA VAL A 232 1.55 5.13 20.14
C VAL A 232 1.53 5.91 21.45
N ARG A 233 1.98 5.28 22.53
CA ARG A 233 2.18 5.90 23.83
C ARG A 233 3.38 6.84 23.80
N GLN A 234 3.52 7.66 24.85
CA GLN A 234 4.57 8.66 24.92
C GLN A 234 5.98 8.04 24.86
N GLU A 235 6.24 6.98 25.61
CA GLU A 235 7.56 6.33 25.63
C GLU A 235 7.83 5.61 24.30
N GLU A 236 6.83 4.97 23.70
CA GLU A 236 6.93 4.38 22.37
C GLU A 236 7.28 5.43 21.29
N TYR A 237 6.67 6.63 21.41
CA TYR A 237 7.01 7.75 20.51
C TYR A 237 8.46 8.20 20.70
N LEU A 238 8.95 8.29 21.94
CA LEU A 238 10.33 8.65 22.22
C LEU A 238 11.33 7.59 21.73
N ASP A 239 10.98 6.32 21.77
CA ASP A 239 11.77 5.26 21.17
C ASP A 239 11.86 5.42 19.64
N MET A 240 10.73 5.75 18.98
CA MET A 240 10.72 6.04 17.54
C MET A 240 11.57 7.26 17.20
N VAL A 241 11.53 8.32 18.03
CA VAL A 241 12.39 9.51 17.86
C VAL A 241 13.85 9.11 18.00
N ARG A 242 14.20 8.36 19.05
CA ARG A 242 15.57 7.86 19.26
C ARG A 242 16.09 7.11 18.03
N ARG A 243 15.32 6.14 17.56
CA ARG A 243 15.68 5.35 16.37
C ARG A 243 15.86 6.21 15.12
N ALA A 244 14.99 7.19 14.91
CA ALA A 244 15.06 8.10 13.76
C ALA A 244 16.30 9.01 13.83
N VAL A 245 16.63 9.53 15.02
CA VAL A 245 17.84 10.35 15.24
C VAL A 245 19.09 9.49 15.01
N GLU A 246 19.20 8.31 15.64
CA GLU A 246 20.34 7.39 15.47
C GLU A 246 20.58 7.02 14.00
N LYS A 247 19.48 6.74 13.26
CA LYS A 247 19.56 6.42 11.83
C LYS A 247 20.11 7.59 11.02
N LEU A 248 19.60 8.80 11.24
CA LEU A 248 20.07 9.99 10.55
C LEU A 248 21.52 10.34 10.89
N VAL A 249 21.87 10.31 12.16
CA VAL A 249 23.25 10.55 12.61
C VAL A 249 24.20 9.54 11.99
N LYS A 250 23.84 8.24 11.96
CA LYS A 250 24.64 7.20 11.32
C LYS A 250 24.80 7.42 9.80
N GLN A 251 23.75 7.86 9.12
CA GLN A 251 23.80 8.18 7.68
C GLN A 251 24.69 9.39 7.37
N LEU A 252 24.70 10.39 8.27
CA LEU A 252 25.48 11.60 8.11
C LEU A 252 26.90 11.46 8.66
N ALA A 253 27.11 10.61 9.66
CA ALA A 253 28.42 10.32 10.26
C ALA A 253 29.39 9.61 9.31
N SER A 254 28.93 9.02 8.23
CA SER A 254 29.80 8.59 7.14
C SER A 254 30.53 9.75 6.45
N ALA A 255 30.10 11.01 6.70
CA ALA A 255 30.72 12.24 6.18
C ALA A 255 31.48 13.05 7.26
N GLN A 256 31.06 12.99 8.53
CA GLN A 256 31.66 13.73 9.66
C GLN A 256 31.30 12.98 10.94
N GLY A 257 32.27 12.50 11.71
CA GLY A 257 32.03 11.65 12.91
C GLY A 257 30.98 12.23 13.87
N PRO A 258 30.21 11.36 14.58
CA PRO A 258 29.15 11.80 15.49
C PRO A 258 29.77 12.52 16.69
N GLY A 259 29.36 13.77 16.95
CA GLY A 259 29.66 14.46 18.19
C GLY A 259 28.81 13.91 19.35
N ASP A 260 29.25 14.11 20.58
CA ASP A 260 28.59 13.69 21.83
C ASP A 260 27.22 14.37 22.09
N ASP A 261 26.75 15.24 21.20
CA ASP A 261 25.58 16.10 21.39
C ASP A 261 24.22 15.42 21.09
N PHE A 262 24.22 14.16 20.61
CA PHE A 262 23.00 13.47 20.15
C PHE A 262 22.45 12.47 21.17
N THR A 263 22.48 12.81 22.46
CA THR A 263 21.93 11.96 23.52
C THR A 263 20.41 12.07 23.63
N PRO A 264 19.70 11.01 24.04
CA PRO A 264 18.24 11.06 24.22
C PRO A 264 17.76 12.18 25.13
N GLU A 265 18.54 12.52 26.15
CA GLU A 265 18.25 13.58 27.11
C GLU A 265 18.21 14.96 26.46
N SER A 266 19.08 15.19 25.47
CA SER A 266 19.23 16.48 24.79
C SER A 266 17.99 16.88 23.96
N TYR A 267 17.25 15.93 23.44
CA TYR A 267 16.08 16.18 22.57
C TYR A 267 14.73 15.77 23.15
N ARG A 268 14.70 15.05 24.28
CA ARG A 268 13.45 14.49 24.86
C ARG A 268 12.34 15.55 25.01
N GLN A 269 12.65 16.69 25.63
CA GLN A 269 11.66 17.74 25.87
C GLN A 269 11.19 18.39 24.57
N GLU A 270 12.09 18.62 23.64
CA GLU A 270 11.78 19.21 22.33
C GLU A 270 10.92 18.27 21.48
N ALA A 271 11.21 16.96 21.50
CA ALA A 271 10.40 15.96 20.84
C ALA A 271 8.96 15.90 21.35
N LEU A 272 8.78 16.01 22.68
CA LEU A 272 7.44 16.04 23.27
C LEU A 272 6.69 17.33 22.93
N ARG A 273 7.36 18.50 22.95
CA ARG A 273 6.77 19.78 22.50
C ARG A 273 6.37 19.74 21.02
N TRP A 274 7.21 19.13 20.19
CA TRP A 274 6.94 18.93 18.77
C TRP A 274 5.68 18.10 18.52
N ALA A 275 5.55 16.98 19.24
CA ALA A 275 4.38 16.12 19.15
C ALA A 275 3.11 16.82 19.68
N LEU A 276 3.22 17.56 20.79
CA LEU A 276 2.12 18.33 21.36
C LEU A 276 1.64 19.42 20.40
N GLY A 277 2.53 20.18 19.81
CA GLY A 277 2.19 21.23 18.85
C GLY A 277 1.50 20.73 17.58
N ARG A 278 1.70 19.46 17.22
CA ARG A 278 1.04 18.79 16.07
C ARG A 278 -0.18 17.94 16.48
N GLY A 279 -0.42 17.76 17.77
CA GLY A 279 -1.51 16.93 18.28
C GLY A 279 -1.38 15.42 17.96
N VAL A 280 -0.18 14.96 17.55
CA VAL A 280 0.01 13.57 17.10
C VAL A 280 1.34 12.99 17.59
N ARG A 281 1.30 11.71 18.01
CA ARG A 281 2.47 10.88 18.31
C ARG A 281 2.43 9.68 17.36
N ASN A 282 3.33 9.64 16.39
CA ASN A 282 3.44 8.54 15.43
C ASN A 282 4.83 8.54 14.77
N GLY A 283 5.15 7.49 14.02
CA GLY A 283 6.45 7.34 13.35
C GLY A 283 6.79 8.50 12.41
N ARG A 284 5.83 8.98 11.62
CA ARG A 284 6.03 10.12 10.70
C ARG A 284 6.38 11.40 11.46
N SER A 285 5.72 11.65 12.59
CA SER A 285 6.05 12.80 13.45
C SER A 285 7.44 12.68 14.07
N ALA A 286 7.85 11.46 14.45
CA ALA A 286 9.18 11.18 14.98
C ALA A 286 10.27 11.42 13.93
N GLU A 287 10.09 10.95 12.71
CA GLU A 287 11.02 11.20 11.59
C GLU A 287 11.14 12.69 11.23
N HIS A 288 10.00 13.41 11.17
CA HIS A 288 10.04 14.84 10.90
C HIS A 288 10.76 15.62 12.00
N PHE A 289 10.53 15.24 13.25
CA PHE A 289 11.27 15.81 14.37
C PHE A 289 12.76 15.53 14.25
N ALA A 290 13.15 14.29 14.03
CA ALA A 290 14.55 13.89 13.91
C ALA A 290 15.27 14.67 12.81
N ARG A 291 14.67 14.79 11.61
CA ARG A 291 15.22 15.59 10.51
C ARG A 291 15.39 17.06 10.89
N HIS A 292 14.38 17.65 11.52
CA HIS A 292 14.43 19.03 11.95
C HIS A 292 15.51 19.28 13.01
N TRP A 293 15.50 18.47 14.07
CA TRP A 293 16.39 18.63 15.20
C TRP A 293 17.85 18.35 14.84
N VAL A 294 18.15 17.24 14.19
CA VAL A 294 19.51 16.89 13.73
C VAL A 294 20.04 17.98 12.78
N GLY A 295 19.21 18.42 11.82
CA GLY A 295 19.61 19.49 10.90
C GLY A 295 19.97 20.78 11.64
N GLN A 296 19.22 21.17 12.67
CA GLN A 296 19.53 22.35 13.49
C GLN A 296 20.83 22.21 14.29
N GLN A 297 21.09 21.02 14.88
CA GLN A 297 22.33 20.81 15.62
C GLN A 297 23.56 20.89 14.71
N LEU A 298 23.49 20.27 13.53
CA LEU A 298 24.58 20.33 12.54
C LEU A 298 24.84 21.75 12.03
N LEU A 299 23.80 22.55 11.81
CA LEU A 299 23.95 23.96 11.43
C LEU A 299 24.63 24.80 12.54
N LYS A 300 24.32 24.53 13.82
CA LYS A 300 24.98 25.20 14.94
C LYS A 300 26.48 24.84 15.03
N GLN A 301 26.84 23.60 14.69
CA GLN A 301 28.24 23.17 14.68
C GLN A 301 29.04 23.78 13.53
N GLN A 302 28.40 24.11 12.41
CA GLN A 302 29.03 24.76 11.26
C GLN A 302 29.22 26.29 11.43
N ASN A 303 28.42 26.93 12.31
CA ASN A 303 28.48 28.36 12.61
C ASN A 303 28.49 28.54 14.14
N PRO A 304 29.68 28.30 14.78
CA PRO A 304 29.85 28.43 16.23
C PRO A 304 29.72 29.84 16.74
#